data_f4acabd6a803ed83dd144e7a1c016d3a
#
_entry.id   f4acabd6a803ed83dd144e7a1c016d3a
#
_cell.length_a   1.000
_cell.length_b   1.000
_cell.length_c   1.000
_cell.angle_alpha   90.00
_cell.angle_beta   90.00
_cell.angle_gamma   90.00
#
_symmetry.space_group_name_H-M   'P 1'
#
loop_
_entity.id
_entity.type
_entity.pdbx_description
1 polymer ?
#
loop_
_entity_poly.entity_id
_entity_poly.type
_entity_poly.pdbx_seq_one_letter_code
_entity_poly.pdbx_strand_id
1 'polypeptide(L)'
;MKPSLSISEAALAILLLAVLPLFVRNLLAIPILAPLDPNEGWNAAHALAVMMGQALYPPPQSLMVNNYPPLFFYLMAALTRHGHDVIVMGRWLSMLAFVATGACIGLTLRLMRCHWTAAAFGALFFMAVVLITSDYAGINDPQLLGHALQLAALLLLLRERLILSALLFAVSLGIKHNLLALPLASAAWLIWQDYRAGFSFLLWMAAMVLALLIAFQLHFDLSLLDELDSPRVWSLSNILAAGTRLWWILLPLAAATGIWPDRASLLCGLYGAIALLLGLGFAGGDGVDANVFFDLGIALALTLGLAMDRGRWPELAAASALPLILFLGATFHDNNFFFTRAFRAQVPADIALLKARPGPALCDQLSLCLWAGKGAEVDVFNVGEAIKTGARDPKPLTQLIATRHFTTLQLNDLDALGPQVRAAIAAHYRVHHRDDNGAFLIPN
;
A
#
# COMPACT_ATOMS: atom_id res chain seq x y z
N MET A 1 29.14 38.00 -10.37
CA MET A 1 27.96 37.35 -10.97
C MET A 1 27.32 36.48 -9.89
N LYS A 2 26.03 36.65 -9.59
CA LYS A 2 25.32 35.67 -8.74
C LYS A 2 25.25 34.35 -9.51
N PRO A 3 25.56 33.19 -8.90
CA PRO A 3 25.39 31.92 -9.58
C PRO A 3 23.92 31.78 -9.94
N SER A 4 23.62 31.64 -11.23
CA SER A 4 22.25 31.23 -11.66
C SER A 4 22.02 29.78 -11.27
N LEU A 5 20.90 29.51 -10.61
CA LEU A 5 20.48 28.12 -10.33
C LEU A 5 20.40 27.34 -11.65
N SER A 6 20.96 26.14 -11.65
CA SER A 6 20.75 25.20 -12.77
C SER A 6 19.27 24.73 -12.82
N ILE A 7 18.82 24.28 -13.98
CA ILE A 7 17.45 23.77 -14.17
C ILE A 7 17.16 22.65 -13.16
N SER A 8 18.12 21.76 -12.92
CA SER A 8 17.98 20.67 -11.97
C SER A 8 17.87 21.14 -10.52
N GLU A 9 18.60 22.18 -10.12
CA GLU A 9 18.49 22.75 -8.77
C GLU A 9 17.18 23.48 -8.57
N ALA A 10 16.71 24.22 -9.58
CA ALA A 10 15.43 24.90 -9.54
C ALA A 10 14.26 23.89 -9.47
N ALA A 11 14.27 22.84 -10.30
CA ALA A 11 13.27 21.80 -10.29
C ALA A 11 13.23 21.04 -8.95
N LEU A 12 14.41 20.71 -8.40
CA LEU A 12 14.54 20.09 -7.09
C LEU A 12 13.94 20.96 -5.98
N ALA A 13 14.27 22.25 -5.96
CA ALA A 13 13.76 23.18 -4.95
C ALA A 13 12.23 23.32 -5.03
N ILE A 14 11.66 23.47 -6.22
CA ILE A 14 10.21 23.57 -6.43
C ILE A 14 9.51 22.29 -5.98
N LEU A 15 10.03 21.11 -6.35
CA LEU A 15 9.44 19.83 -5.98
C LEU A 15 9.52 19.60 -4.46
N LEU A 16 10.62 19.98 -3.82
CA LEU A 16 10.76 19.91 -2.36
C LEU A 16 9.71 20.79 -1.65
N LEU A 17 9.53 22.02 -2.12
CA LEU A 17 8.54 22.94 -1.57
C LEU A 17 7.09 22.40 -1.75
N ALA A 18 6.81 21.70 -2.85
CA ALA A 18 5.51 21.11 -3.11
C ALA A 18 5.25 19.86 -2.25
N VAL A 19 6.27 19.02 -2.01
CA VAL A 19 6.19 17.77 -1.22
C VAL A 19 6.06 18.07 0.27
N LEU A 20 6.78 19.07 0.77
CA LEU A 20 6.93 19.35 2.21
C LEU A 20 5.59 19.55 2.96
N PRO A 21 4.60 20.30 2.47
CA PRO A 21 3.34 20.51 3.19
C PRO A 21 2.58 19.20 3.47
N LEU A 22 2.45 18.32 2.46
CA LEU A 22 1.77 17.03 2.62
C LEU A 22 2.58 16.06 3.49
N PHE A 23 3.90 16.03 3.34
CA PHE A 23 4.78 15.24 4.20
C PHE A 23 4.59 15.63 5.68
N VAL A 24 4.65 16.92 5.99
CA VAL A 24 4.45 17.42 7.37
C VAL A 24 3.05 17.10 7.86
N ARG A 25 2.03 17.29 7.01
CA ARG A 25 0.65 16.94 7.37
C ARG A 25 0.52 15.46 7.75
N ASN A 26 1.01 14.54 6.91
CA ASN A 26 0.93 13.11 7.17
C ASN A 26 1.71 12.72 8.44
N LEU A 27 2.87 13.34 8.68
CA LEU A 27 3.62 13.16 9.91
C LEU A 27 2.83 13.59 11.16
N LEU A 28 2.13 14.72 11.08
CA LEU A 28 1.28 15.23 12.17
C LEU A 28 -0.01 14.41 12.34
N ALA A 29 -0.46 13.69 11.31
CA ALA A 29 -1.63 12.82 11.37
C ALA A 29 -1.36 11.51 12.13
N ILE A 30 -0.12 11.04 12.20
CA ILE A 30 0.24 9.75 12.80
C ILE A 30 -0.37 9.52 14.20
N PRO A 31 -0.28 10.43 15.18
CA PRO A 31 -0.80 10.20 16.52
C PRO A 31 -2.33 10.43 16.64
N ILE A 32 -3.01 10.84 15.58
CA ILE A 32 -4.43 11.16 15.64
C ILE A 32 -5.25 9.87 15.57
N LEU A 33 -6.07 9.61 16.59
CA LEU A 33 -7.02 8.50 16.58
C LEU A 33 -8.22 8.86 15.70
N ALA A 34 -8.05 8.65 14.41
CA ALA A 34 -9.07 8.79 13.37
C ALA A 34 -8.74 7.80 12.25
N PRO A 35 -9.74 7.14 11.64
CA PRO A 35 -9.50 6.27 10.49
C PRO A 35 -8.94 7.10 9.33
N LEU A 36 -7.77 6.75 8.82
CA LEU A 36 -7.22 7.35 7.61
C LEU A 36 -7.54 6.49 6.39
N ASP A 37 -7.57 5.17 6.58
CA ASP A 37 -7.85 4.19 5.55
C ASP A 37 -8.45 2.91 6.20
N PRO A 38 -9.40 2.21 5.55
CA PRO A 38 -9.97 0.97 6.07
C PRO A 38 -8.93 -0.14 6.34
N ASN A 39 -7.86 -0.20 5.53
CA ASN A 39 -6.81 -1.21 5.69
C ASN A 39 -6.07 -1.11 7.03
N GLU A 40 -6.01 0.08 7.65
CA GLU A 40 -5.32 0.26 8.94
C GLU A 40 -5.92 -0.62 10.03
N GLY A 41 -7.25 -0.60 10.16
CA GLY A 41 -7.99 -1.39 11.13
C GLY A 41 -7.89 -2.89 10.82
N TRP A 42 -7.93 -3.26 9.55
CA TRP A 42 -7.78 -4.64 9.09
C TRP A 42 -6.39 -5.20 9.43
N ASN A 43 -5.33 -4.47 9.09
CA ASN A 43 -3.96 -4.85 9.44
C ASN A 43 -3.74 -4.93 10.97
N ALA A 44 -4.33 -3.99 11.71
CA ALA A 44 -4.26 -3.99 13.18
C ALA A 44 -4.99 -5.19 13.79
N ALA A 45 -6.16 -5.57 13.27
CA ALA A 45 -6.92 -6.72 13.75
C ALA A 45 -6.11 -8.03 13.64
N HIS A 46 -5.44 -8.26 12.51
CA HIS A 46 -4.59 -9.43 12.32
C HIS A 46 -3.33 -9.41 13.20
N ALA A 47 -2.70 -8.25 13.39
CA ALA A 47 -1.57 -8.13 14.32
C ALA A 47 -1.99 -8.39 15.77
N LEU A 48 -3.17 -7.90 16.19
CA LEU A 48 -3.75 -8.17 17.50
C LEU A 48 -4.10 -9.65 17.67
N ALA A 49 -4.63 -10.32 16.64
CA ALA A 49 -4.87 -11.77 16.67
C ALA A 49 -3.58 -12.53 16.99
N VAL A 50 -2.45 -12.19 16.34
CA VAL A 50 -1.14 -12.78 16.65
C VAL A 50 -0.74 -12.50 18.11
N MET A 51 -0.89 -11.26 18.61
CA MET A 51 -0.56 -10.91 19.99
C MET A 51 -1.37 -11.69 21.03
N MET A 52 -2.63 -11.97 20.73
CA MET A 52 -3.55 -12.72 21.59
C MET A 52 -3.43 -14.24 21.44
N GLY A 53 -2.51 -14.74 20.59
CA GLY A 53 -2.36 -16.17 20.31
C GLY A 53 -3.53 -16.76 19.54
N GLN A 54 -4.30 -15.92 18.85
CA GLN A 54 -5.38 -16.35 17.95
C GLN A 54 -4.84 -16.73 16.58
N ALA A 55 -5.60 -17.47 15.78
CA ALA A 55 -5.21 -17.87 14.45
C ALA A 55 -5.08 -16.63 13.53
N LEU A 56 -3.90 -16.44 12.94
CA LEU A 56 -3.67 -15.38 11.94
C LEU A 56 -4.46 -15.65 10.65
N TYR A 57 -4.59 -16.91 10.28
CA TYR A 57 -5.43 -17.38 9.17
C TYR A 57 -6.64 -18.08 9.78
N PRO A 58 -7.80 -17.39 9.83
CA PRO A 58 -8.99 -17.97 10.43
C PRO A 58 -9.54 -19.10 9.56
N PRO A 59 -10.30 -20.05 10.13
CA PRO A 59 -10.90 -21.14 9.36
C PRO A 59 -11.85 -20.61 8.27
N PRO A 60 -12.06 -21.36 7.17
CA PRO A 60 -12.85 -20.91 6.01
C PRO A 60 -14.27 -20.41 6.33
N GLN A 61 -14.85 -20.84 7.45
CA GLN A 61 -16.17 -20.41 7.90
C GLN A 61 -16.16 -19.05 8.60
N SER A 62 -14.99 -18.57 9.02
CA SER A 62 -14.84 -17.25 9.65
C SER A 62 -15.24 -16.13 8.70
N LEU A 63 -15.83 -15.07 9.25
CA LEU A 63 -16.11 -13.83 8.51
C LEU A 63 -14.92 -12.85 8.55
N MET A 64 -13.83 -13.19 9.23
CA MET A 64 -12.53 -12.56 9.07
C MET A 64 -11.71 -13.32 8.05
N VAL A 65 -11.02 -12.60 7.16
CA VAL A 65 -10.20 -13.17 6.07
C VAL A 65 -8.82 -12.56 6.14
N ASN A 66 -7.77 -13.37 6.01
CA ASN A 66 -6.42 -12.87 5.83
C ASN A 66 -5.84 -13.39 4.50
N ASN A 67 -5.60 -12.48 3.57
CA ASN A 67 -5.02 -12.75 2.25
C ASN A 67 -3.63 -12.11 2.07
N TYR A 68 -2.93 -11.81 3.18
CA TYR A 68 -1.57 -11.29 3.15
C TYR A 68 -0.59 -12.28 3.79
N PRO A 69 0.70 -12.24 3.39
CA PRO A 69 1.76 -13.01 4.03
C PRO A 69 1.96 -12.61 5.51
N PRO A 70 2.51 -13.51 6.36
CA PRO A 70 2.49 -13.33 7.80
C PRO A 70 3.50 -12.34 8.38
N LEU A 71 4.61 -12.04 7.68
CA LEU A 71 5.75 -11.36 8.31
C LEU A 71 5.42 -9.96 8.82
N PHE A 72 4.54 -9.22 8.13
CA PHE A 72 4.12 -7.90 8.60
C PHE A 72 3.36 -7.98 9.93
N PHE A 73 2.45 -8.91 10.08
CA PHE A 73 1.63 -9.06 11.29
C PHE A 73 2.46 -9.49 12.49
N TYR A 74 3.42 -10.39 12.31
CA TYR A 74 4.36 -10.76 13.37
C TYR A 74 5.29 -9.60 13.76
N LEU A 75 5.75 -8.82 12.78
CA LEU A 75 6.54 -7.61 13.05
C LEU A 75 5.71 -6.61 13.86
N MET A 76 4.46 -6.34 13.45
CA MET A 76 3.58 -5.42 14.16
C MET A 76 3.26 -5.91 15.57
N ALA A 77 2.97 -7.19 15.75
CA ALA A 77 2.75 -7.81 17.05
C ALA A 77 3.97 -7.65 17.97
N ALA A 78 5.19 -7.82 17.42
CA ALA A 78 6.43 -7.64 18.19
C ALA A 78 6.65 -6.17 18.61
N LEU A 79 6.41 -5.21 17.69
CA LEU A 79 6.59 -3.77 17.94
C LEU A 79 5.59 -3.22 18.96
N THR A 80 4.39 -3.80 19.04
CA THR A 80 3.29 -3.30 19.90
C THR A 80 3.14 -4.06 21.21
N ARG A 81 4.00 -5.06 21.46
CA ARG A 81 3.96 -5.93 22.66
C ARG A 81 3.91 -5.17 23.99
N HIS A 82 4.42 -3.93 24.03
CA HIS A 82 4.49 -3.11 25.26
C HIS A 82 3.31 -2.15 25.45
N GLY A 83 2.16 -2.41 24.80
CA GLY A 83 0.93 -1.64 24.98
C GLY A 83 0.81 -0.38 24.12
N HIS A 84 1.62 -0.27 23.07
CA HIS A 84 1.46 0.79 22.08
C HIS A 84 0.24 0.50 21.19
N ASP A 85 -0.44 1.56 20.75
CA ASP A 85 -1.52 1.42 19.77
C ASP A 85 -0.97 0.86 18.43
N VAL A 86 -1.57 -0.24 17.95
CA VAL A 86 -1.08 -0.97 16.78
C VAL A 86 -1.18 -0.13 15.51
N ILE A 87 -2.25 0.67 15.37
CA ILE A 87 -2.47 1.52 14.20
C ILE A 87 -1.42 2.63 14.18
N VAL A 88 -1.23 3.33 15.31
CA VAL A 88 -0.25 4.41 15.43
C VAL A 88 1.17 3.89 15.18
N MET A 89 1.52 2.71 15.72
CA MET A 89 2.83 2.11 15.50
C MET A 89 3.04 1.73 14.03
N GLY A 90 2.01 1.18 13.37
CA GLY A 90 2.05 0.86 11.94
C GLY A 90 2.21 2.11 11.07
N ARG A 91 1.58 3.23 11.44
CA ARG A 91 1.76 4.52 10.77
C ARG A 91 3.19 5.02 10.86
N TRP A 92 3.83 4.92 12.03
CA TRP A 92 5.25 5.24 12.20
C TRP A 92 6.13 4.35 11.35
N LEU A 93 5.87 3.04 11.31
CA LEU A 93 6.63 2.10 10.50
C LEU A 93 6.50 2.43 9.01
N SER A 94 5.29 2.73 8.55
CA SER A 94 5.03 3.12 7.15
C SER A 94 5.71 4.43 6.79
N MET A 95 5.67 5.44 7.67
CA MET A 95 6.36 6.73 7.47
C MET A 95 7.88 6.55 7.39
N LEU A 96 8.47 5.74 8.26
CA LEU A 96 9.89 5.40 8.22
C LEU A 96 10.26 4.66 6.93
N ALA A 97 9.42 3.72 6.52
CA ALA A 97 9.59 2.98 5.27
C ALA A 97 9.45 3.90 4.03
N PHE A 98 8.55 4.86 4.06
CA PHE A 98 8.41 5.89 3.03
C PHE A 98 9.70 6.70 2.83
N VAL A 99 10.26 7.21 3.93
CA VAL A 99 11.54 7.94 3.89
C VAL A 99 12.68 7.04 3.45
N ALA A 100 12.73 5.79 3.95
CA ALA A 100 13.74 4.81 3.56
C ALA A 100 13.65 4.46 2.06
N THR A 101 12.44 4.33 1.51
CA THR A 101 12.23 4.10 0.07
C THR A 101 12.80 5.24 -0.76
N GLY A 102 12.46 6.49 -0.42
CA GLY A 102 13.05 7.68 -1.07
C GLY A 102 14.58 7.72 -0.96
N ALA A 103 15.13 7.45 0.22
CA ALA A 103 16.58 7.39 0.43
C ALA A 103 17.24 6.29 -0.42
N CYS A 104 16.64 5.10 -0.50
CA CYS A 104 17.14 4.00 -1.33
C CYS A 104 17.09 4.34 -2.83
N ILE A 105 16.07 5.05 -3.33
CA ILE A 105 16.03 5.55 -4.70
C ILE A 105 17.21 6.49 -4.96
N GLY A 106 17.41 7.48 -4.08
CA GLY A 106 18.55 8.40 -4.18
C GLY A 106 19.89 7.66 -4.17
N LEU A 107 20.09 6.72 -3.27
CA LEU A 107 21.32 5.89 -3.20
C LEU A 107 21.50 5.02 -4.45
N THR A 108 20.42 4.45 -4.99
CA THR A 108 20.47 3.67 -6.23
C THR A 108 20.95 4.53 -7.39
N LEU A 109 20.41 5.74 -7.55
CA LEU A 109 20.86 6.69 -8.56
C LEU A 109 22.33 7.11 -8.33
N ARG A 110 22.77 7.25 -7.09
CA ARG A 110 24.19 7.48 -6.78
C ARG A 110 25.09 6.33 -7.20
N LEU A 111 24.67 5.08 -6.95
CA LEU A 111 25.39 3.88 -7.45
C LEU A 111 25.40 3.82 -8.97
N MET A 112 24.36 4.31 -9.64
CA MET A 112 24.30 4.49 -11.09
C MET A 112 25.09 5.72 -11.57
N ARG A 113 25.87 6.37 -10.68
CA ARG A 113 26.76 7.53 -10.93
C ARG A 113 26.04 8.83 -11.28
N CYS A 114 24.77 9.00 -10.97
CA CYS A 114 24.08 10.29 -11.11
C CYS A 114 24.59 11.31 -10.08
N HIS A 115 24.54 12.59 -10.44
CA HIS A 115 24.83 13.70 -9.52
C HIS A 115 23.79 13.76 -8.39
N TRP A 116 24.15 14.37 -7.24
CA TRP A 116 23.28 14.44 -6.07
C TRP A 116 21.94 15.14 -6.33
N THR A 117 21.92 16.19 -7.14
CA THR A 117 20.69 16.92 -7.50
C THR A 117 19.71 16.04 -8.25
N ALA A 118 20.19 15.25 -9.22
CA ALA A 118 19.39 14.32 -9.99
C ALA A 118 18.90 13.13 -9.12
N ALA A 119 19.76 12.64 -8.24
CA ALA A 119 19.40 11.57 -7.31
C ALA A 119 18.33 12.03 -6.31
N ALA A 120 18.45 13.24 -5.75
CA ALA A 120 17.46 13.83 -4.87
C ALA A 120 16.14 14.13 -5.60
N PHE A 121 16.19 14.60 -6.85
CA PHE A 121 15.01 14.82 -7.67
C PHE A 121 14.22 13.52 -7.89
N GLY A 122 14.89 12.42 -8.28
CA GLY A 122 14.24 11.12 -8.42
C GLY A 122 13.58 10.64 -7.11
N ALA A 123 14.29 10.78 -5.98
CA ALA A 123 13.74 10.44 -4.66
C ALA A 123 12.48 11.25 -4.33
N LEU A 124 12.52 12.59 -4.51
CA LEU A 124 11.37 13.47 -4.26
C LEU A 124 10.23 13.23 -5.25
N PHE A 125 10.54 12.87 -6.51
CA PHE A 125 9.52 12.53 -7.49
C PHE A 125 8.69 11.31 -7.01
N PHE A 126 9.33 10.24 -6.55
CA PHE A 126 8.61 9.11 -5.95
C PHE A 126 7.82 9.52 -4.71
N MET A 127 8.42 10.32 -3.83
CA MET A 127 7.71 10.82 -2.65
C MET A 127 6.45 11.61 -3.05
N ALA A 128 6.53 12.43 -4.11
CA ALA A 128 5.37 13.12 -4.66
C ALA A 128 4.30 12.16 -5.17
N VAL A 129 4.69 11.09 -5.91
CA VAL A 129 3.77 10.05 -6.40
C VAL A 129 3.01 9.40 -5.25
N VAL A 130 3.66 9.06 -4.15
CA VAL A 130 2.98 8.47 -2.99
C VAL A 130 2.08 9.48 -2.28
N LEU A 131 2.54 10.71 -2.10
CA LEU A 131 1.78 11.75 -1.38
C LEU A 131 0.51 12.22 -2.11
N ILE A 132 0.44 12.12 -3.45
CA ILE A 132 -0.80 12.43 -4.17
C ILE A 132 -1.90 11.39 -3.94
N THR A 133 -1.56 10.18 -3.49
CA THR A 133 -2.52 9.17 -3.04
C THR A 133 -3.00 9.40 -1.61
N SER A 134 -2.53 10.44 -0.96
CA SER A 134 -2.78 11.02 0.36
C SER A 134 -2.46 10.14 1.56
N ASP A 135 -2.73 8.86 1.52
CA ASP A 135 -2.88 8.06 2.73
C ASP A 135 -1.68 7.14 2.95
N TYR A 136 -1.12 6.51 1.92
CA TYR A 136 -0.06 5.50 2.06
C TYR A 136 1.20 5.98 2.80
N ALA A 137 1.56 7.25 2.72
CA ALA A 137 2.64 7.80 3.53
C ALA A 137 2.13 8.05 4.96
N GLY A 138 2.17 7.03 5.80
CA GLY A 138 1.81 7.12 7.21
C GLY A 138 0.50 6.45 7.58
N ILE A 139 0.01 5.47 6.80
CA ILE A 139 -1.03 4.53 7.24
C ILE A 139 -0.41 3.20 7.70
N ASN A 140 -1.14 2.44 8.48
CA ASN A 140 -0.75 1.10 8.92
C ASN A 140 -0.95 0.09 7.76
N ASP A 141 -0.04 0.09 6.78
CA ASP A 141 -0.04 -0.81 5.62
C ASP A 141 1.39 -1.32 5.32
N PRO A 142 1.57 -2.60 4.90
CA PRO A 142 2.88 -3.20 4.60
C PRO A 142 3.54 -2.70 3.31
N GLN A 143 2.84 -1.98 2.43
CA GLN A 143 3.28 -1.65 1.08
C GLN A 143 4.66 -0.96 1.03
N LEU A 144 4.82 0.13 1.76
CA LEU A 144 6.05 0.92 1.74
C LEU A 144 7.22 0.19 2.41
N LEU A 145 6.95 -0.63 3.43
CA LEU A 145 7.97 -1.49 4.04
C LEU A 145 8.50 -2.51 3.02
N GLY A 146 7.58 -3.12 2.25
CA GLY A 146 7.96 -4.02 1.17
C GLY A 146 8.84 -3.33 0.13
N HIS A 147 8.48 -2.13 -0.34
CA HIS A 147 9.29 -1.36 -1.29
C HIS A 147 10.66 -0.94 -0.74
N ALA A 148 10.74 -0.54 0.53
CA ALA A 148 12.02 -0.22 1.17
C ALA A 148 12.97 -1.43 1.18
N LEU A 149 12.46 -2.62 1.52
CA LEU A 149 13.23 -3.88 1.47
C LEU A 149 13.66 -4.24 0.05
N GLN A 150 12.78 -4.07 -0.94
CA GLN A 150 13.12 -4.34 -2.34
C GLN A 150 14.20 -3.40 -2.88
N LEU A 151 14.13 -2.12 -2.56
CA LEU A 151 15.17 -1.19 -2.96
C LEU A 151 16.49 -1.41 -2.22
N ALA A 152 16.45 -1.83 -0.95
CA ALA A 152 17.63 -2.30 -0.26
C ALA A 152 18.21 -3.57 -0.93
N ALA A 153 17.36 -4.49 -1.40
CA ALA A 153 17.78 -5.64 -2.19
C ALA A 153 18.44 -5.22 -3.52
N LEU A 154 17.87 -4.23 -4.21
CA LEU A 154 18.46 -3.66 -5.43
C LEU A 154 19.83 -3.03 -5.16
N LEU A 155 20.00 -2.28 -4.07
CA LEU A 155 21.30 -1.74 -3.67
C LEU A 155 22.36 -2.82 -3.44
N LEU A 156 21.96 -3.94 -2.84
CA LEU A 156 22.84 -5.11 -2.67
C LEU A 156 23.16 -5.78 -4.01
N LEU A 157 22.17 -5.90 -4.89
CA LEU A 157 22.35 -6.45 -6.24
C LEU A 157 23.38 -5.65 -7.03
N LEU A 158 23.25 -4.33 -7.05
CA LEU A 158 24.18 -3.42 -7.73
C LEU A 158 25.59 -3.42 -7.12
N ARG A 159 25.73 -3.97 -5.91
CA ARG A 159 27.02 -4.23 -5.23
C ARG A 159 27.45 -5.69 -5.35
N GLU A 160 26.86 -6.46 -6.26
CA GLU A 160 27.17 -7.86 -6.54
C GLU A 160 26.95 -8.81 -5.33
N ARG A 161 26.10 -8.42 -4.37
CA ARG A 161 25.75 -9.23 -3.20
C ARG A 161 24.48 -10.04 -3.47
N LEU A 162 24.57 -10.98 -4.44
CA LEU A 162 23.42 -11.70 -5.01
C LEU A 162 22.58 -12.44 -3.96
N ILE A 163 23.23 -13.17 -3.04
CA ILE A 163 22.52 -13.99 -2.02
C ILE A 163 21.73 -13.08 -1.05
N LEU A 164 22.35 -11.99 -0.56
CA LEU A 164 21.68 -11.07 0.35
C LEU A 164 20.56 -10.30 -0.36
N SER A 165 20.75 -9.98 -1.63
CA SER A 165 19.70 -9.39 -2.47
C SER A 165 18.51 -10.35 -2.61
N ALA A 166 18.76 -11.61 -2.97
CA ALA A 166 17.73 -12.63 -3.08
C ALA A 166 16.97 -12.83 -1.76
N LEU A 167 17.69 -12.83 -0.62
CA LEU A 167 17.08 -12.92 0.71
C LEU A 167 16.13 -11.74 0.98
N LEU A 168 16.56 -10.49 0.75
CA LEU A 168 15.71 -9.32 0.99
C LEU A 168 14.51 -9.27 0.05
N PHE A 169 14.64 -9.69 -1.21
CA PHE A 169 13.49 -9.84 -2.10
C PHE A 169 12.51 -10.88 -1.58
N ALA A 170 12.98 -12.04 -1.13
CA ALA A 170 12.11 -13.06 -0.55
C ALA A 170 11.42 -12.57 0.72
N VAL A 171 12.14 -11.88 1.63
CA VAL A 171 11.53 -11.26 2.82
C VAL A 171 10.47 -10.22 2.44
N SER A 172 10.72 -9.38 1.43
CA SER A 172 9.73 -8.41 0.96
C SER A 172 8.45 -9.06 0.46
N LEU A 173 8.56 -10.21 -0.25
CA LEU A 173 7.40 -11.02 -0.67
C LEU A 173 6.67 -11.65 0.53
N GLY A 174 7.38 -11.98 1.59
CA GLY A 174 6.78 -12.41 2.87
C GLY A 174 6.10 -11.28 3.65
N ILE A 175 6.36 -10.00 3.31
CA ILE A 175 5.65 -8.81 3.81
C ILE A 175 4.43 -8.50 2.93
N LYS A 176 4.62 -8.46 1.61
CA LYS A 176 3.57 -8.13 0.63
C LYS A 176 3.81 -8.93 -0.65
N HIS A 177 2.96 -9.90 -0.93
CA HIS A 177 3.17 -10.90 -1.98
C HIS A 177 3.07 -10.38 -3.42
N ASN A 178 2.39 -9.26 -3.65
CA ASN A 178 2.19 -8.68 -4.98
C ASN A 178 3.36 -7.83 -5.49
N LEU A 179 4.43 -7.65 -4.71
CA LEU A 179 5.61 -6.88 -5.08
C LEU A 179 6.56 -7.68 -5.97
N LEU A 180 6.12 -8.01 -7.18
CA LEU A 180 6.84 -8.90 -8.11
C LEU A 180 7.69 -8.15 -9.14
N ALA A 181 7.39 -6.86 -9.39
CA ALA A 181 7.97 -6.16 -10.53
C ALA A 181 9.50 -6.00 -10.44
N LEU A 182 10.02 -5.52 -9.31
CA LEU A 182 11.46 -5.30 -9.15
C LEU A 182 12.28 -6.61 -9.08
N PRO A 183 11.86 -7.67 -8.37
CA PRO A 183 12.52 -8.97 -8.42
C PRO A 183 12.62 -9.53 -9.83
N LEU A 184 11.53 -9.51 -10.61
CA LEU A 184 11.49 -9.99 -11.99
C LEU A 184 12.37 -9.15 -12.92
N ALA A 185 12.30 -7.82 -12.81
CA ALA A 185 13.15 -6.92 -13.58
C ALA A 185 14.64 -7.13 -13.27
N SER A 186 14.98 -7.32 -12.00
CA SER A 186 16.34 -7.59 -11.55
C SER A 186 16.89 -8.90 -12.12
N ALA A 187 16.07 -9.96 -12.10
CA ALA A 187 16.43 -11.24 -12.68
C ALA A 187 16.64 -11.15 -14.20
N ALA A 188 15.70 -10.53 -14.92
CA ALA A 188 15.79 -10.33 -16.36
C ALA A 188 17.02 -9.49 -16.74
N TRP A 189 17.29 -8.42 -16.00
CA TRP A 189 18.44 -7.55 -16.19
C TRP A 189 19.76 -8.29 -15.97
N LEU A 190 19.88 -9.11 -14.91
CA LEU A 190 21.06 -9.92 -14.65
C LEU A 190 21.28 -10.96 -15.75
N ILE A 191 20.25 -11.69 -16.18
CA ILE A 191 20.33 -12.68 -17.25
C ILE A 191 20.86 -12.05 -18.54
N TRP A 192 20.39 -10.83 -18.84
CA TRP A 192 20.87 -10.08 -20.01
C TRP A 192 22.35 -9.73 -19.92
N GLN A 193 22.86 -9.43 -18.73
CA GLN A 193 24.27 -9.03 -18.53
C GLN A 193 25.24 -10.20 -18.40
N ASP A 194 24.87 -11.16 -17.57
CA ASP A 194 25.57 -12.42 -17.31
C ASP A 194 24.52 -13.47 -16.94
N TYR A 195 24.24 -14.34 -17.91
CA TYR A 195 23.25 -15.39 -17.72
C TYR A 195 23.56 -16.31 -16.53
N ARG A 196 24.86 -16.56 -16.22
CA ARG A 196 25.26 -17.42 -15.08
C ARG A 196 24.92 -16.73 -13.75
N ALA A 197 25.26 -15.46 -13.61
CA ALA A 197 24.89 -14.67 -12.44
C ALA A 197 23.37 -14.56 -12.31
N GLY A 198 22.65 -14.33 -13.42
CA GLY A 198 21.20 -14.25 -13.45
C GLY A 198 20.51 -15.55 -13.04
N PHE A 199 20.93 -16.70 -13.56
CA PHE A 199 20.40 -18.00 -13.13
C PHE A 199 20.77 -18.33 -11.69
N SER A 200 21.99 -18.02 -11.24
CA SER A 200 22.39 -18.19 -9.84
C SER A 200 21.50 -17.36 -8.92
N PHE A 201 21.22 -16.09 -9.26
CA PHE A 201 20.32 -15.22 -8.52
C PHE A 201 18.90 -15.80 -8.44
N LEU A 202 18.34 -16.26 -9.58
CA LEU A 202 17.02 -16.90 -9.62
C LEU A 202 16.95 -18.15 -8.74
N LEU A 203 17.99 -18.99 -8.75
CA LEU A 203 18.06 -20.18 -7.90
C LEU A 203 18.06 -19.80 -6.42
N TRP A 204 18.85 -18.80 -6.03
CA TRP A 204 18.84 -18.31 -4.64
C TRP A 204 17.50 -17.72 -4.25
N MET A 205 16.90 -16.89 -5.11
CA MET A 205 15.59 -16.32 -4.85
C MET A 205 14.50 -17.38 -4.74
N ALA A 206 14.48 -18.35 -5.67
CA ALA A 206 13.55 -19.48 -5.62
C ALA A 206 13.74 -20.33 -4.36
N ALA A 207 15.00 -20.62 -3.96
CA ALA A 207 15.29 -21.35 -2.74
C ALA A 207 14.80 -20.61 -1.48
N MET A 208 14.99 -19.29 -1.40
CA MET A 208 14.53 -18.47 -0.27
C MET A 208 13.00 -18.37 -0.22
N VAL A 209 12.34 -18.18 -1.38
CA VAL A 209 10.87 -18.19 -1.44
C VAL A 209 10.32 -19.57 -1.07
N LEU A 210 10.91 -20.64 -1.59
CA LEU A 210 10.50 -22.00 -1.23
C LEU A 210 10.68 -22.26 0.28
N ALA A 211 11.80 -21.81 0.86
CA ALA A 211 12.01 -21.92 2.31
C ALA A 211 10.93 -21.18 3.12
N LEU A 212 10.50 -20.00 2.65
CA LEU A 212 9.38 -19.27 3.28
C LEU A 212 8.06 -20.02 3.15
N LEU A 213 7.76 -20.60 1.98
CA LEU A 213 6.54 -21.40 1.76
C LEU A 213 6.53 -22.64 2.65
N ILE A 214 7.67 -23.35 2.75
CA ILE A 214 7.81 -24.51 3.63
C ILE A 214 7.66 -24.10 5.10
N ALA A 215 8.31 -23.01 5.53
CA ALA A 215 8.19 -22.51 6.89
C ALA A 215 6.75 -22.13 7.23
N PHE A 216 6.02 -21.53 6.28
CA PHE A 216 4.61 -21.23 6.41
C PHE A 216 3.77 -22.50 6.60
N GLN A 217 3.95 -23.47 5.69
CA GLN A 217 3.24 -24.76 5.75
C GLN A 217 3.49 -25.49 7.08
N LEU A 218 4.74 -25.50 7.56
CA LEU A 218 5.10 -26.16 8.82
C LEU A 218 4.56 -25.43 10.06
N HIS A 219 4.39 -24.11 9.97
CA HIS A 219 3.93 -23.30 11.11
C HIS A 219 2.40 -23.24 11.23
N PHE A 220 1.71 -23.12 10.09
CA PHE A 220 0.25 -22.92 10.06
C PHE A 220 -0.54 -24.20 9.68
N ASP A 221 0.15 -25.24 9.17
CA ASP A 221 -0.47 -26.43 8.54
C ASP A 221 -1.42 -26.08 7.39
N LEU A 222 -1.09 -24.99 6.65
CA LEU A 222 -1.86 -24.40 5.56
C LEU A 222 -0.95 -24.10 4.37
N SER A 223 -1.50 -24.04 3.16
CA SER A 223 -0.80 -23.53 1.98
C SER A 223 -0.89 -22.01 1.91
N LEU A 224 0.25 -21.32 1.91
CA LEU A 224 0.25 -19.87 1.76
C LEU A 224 -0.40 -19.43 0.43
N LEU A 225 -0.20 -20.19 -0.64
CA LEU A 225 -0.77 -19.85 -1.95
C LEU A 225 -2.29 -19.90 -1.94
N ASP A 226 -2.88 -20.84 -1.21
CA ASP A 226 -4.33 -20.94 -1.06
C ASP A 226 -4.88 -19.78 -0.21
N GLU A 227 -4.15 -19.36 0.84
CA GLU A 227 -4.55 -18.23 1.68
C GLU A 227 -4.44 -16.88 0.96
N LEU A 228 -3.50 -16.74 0.00
CA LEU A 228 -3.36 -15.53 -0.81
C LEU A 228 -4.42 -15.41 -1.91
N ASP A 229 -5.11 -16.50 -2.26
CA ASP A 229 -6.20 -16.50 -3.22
C ASP A 229 -7.43 -15.83 -2.60
N SER A 230 -7.73 -14.62 -3.06
CA SER A 230 -8.88 -13.85 -2.58
C SER A 230 -9.83 -13.57 -3.73
N PRO A 231 -11.05 -14.18 -3.70
CA PRO A 231 -12.05 -13.94 -4.73
C PRO A 231 -12.38 -12.45 -4.83
N ARG A 232 -12.27 -11.88 -6.03
CA ARG A 232 -12.60 -10.49 -6.33
C ARG A 232 -13.35 -10.37 -7.63
N VAL A 233 -14.28 -9.44 -7.69
CA VAL A 233 -14.87 -9.02 -8.97
C VAL A 233 -13.75 -8.36 -9.78
N TRP A 234 -13.52 -8.88 -10.99
CA TRP A 234 -12.48 -8.37 -11.90
C TRP A 234 -13.11 -7.89 -13.20
N SER A 235 -12.71 -6.71 -13.68
CA SER A 235 -13.28 -6.14 -14.89
C SER A 235 -12.26 -5.41 -15.75
N LEU A 236 -12.43 -5.49 -17.08
CA LEU A 236 -11.65 -4.71 -18.03
C LEU A 236 -11.93 -3.20 -17.90
N SER A 237 -13.13 -2.81 -17.49
CA SER A 237 -13.48 -1.40 -17.24
C SER A 237 -12.61 -0.77 -16.16
N ASN A 238 -12.28 -1.52 -15.10
CA ASN A 238 -11.38 -1.06 -14.04
C ASN A 238 -9.97 -0.83 -14.59
N ILE A 239 -9.45 -1.74 -15.43
CA ILE A 239 -8.14 -1.57 -16.09
C ILE A 239 -8.12 -0.32 -16.95
N LEU A 240 -9.15 -0.12 -17.78
CA LEU A 240 -9.24 1.06 -18.65
C LEU A 240 -9.33 2.35 -17.83
N ALA A 241 -10.13 2.37 -16.77
CA ALA A 241 -10.23 3.51 -15.86
C ALA A 241 -8.89 3.81 -15.18
N ALA A 242 -8.18 2.79 -14.71
CA ALA A 242 -6.84 2.95 -14.13
C ALA A 242 -5.84 3.47 -15.18
N GLY A 243 -5.87 2.93 -16.40
CA GLY A 243 -5.01 3.38 -17.51
C GLY A 243 -5.21 4.86 -17.84
N THR A 244 -6.47 5.34 -17.86
CA THR A 244 -6.73 6.77 -18.11
C THR A 244 -6.17 7.69 -17.03
N ARG A 245 -6.10 7.23 -15.78
CA ARG A 245 -5.52 7.98 -14.66
C ARG A 245 -3.99 8.10 -14.74
N LEU A 246 -3.32 7.27 -15.55
CA LEU A 246 -1.87 7.27 -15.72
C LEU A 246 -1.35 8.30 -16.75
N TRP A 247 -2.18 9.21 -17.28
CA TRP A 247 -1.76 10.17 -18.30
C TRP A 247 -0.52 11.00 -17.94
N TRP A 248 -0.28 11.22 -16.65
CA TRP A 248 0.88 11.96 -16.13
C TRP A 248 2.23 11.28 -16.42
N ILE A 249 2.25 9.97 -16.73
CA ILE A 249 3.48 9.24 -17.10
C ILE A 249 4.02 9.62 -18.49
N LEU A 250 3.24 10.30 -19.31
CA LEU A 250 3.65 10.64 -20.70
C LEU A 250 4.89 11.53 -20.73
N LEU A 251 5.00 12.50 -19.82
CA LEU A 251 6.20 13.35 -19.72
C LEU A 251 7.45 12.57 -19.25
N PRO A 252 7.39 11.75 -18.19
CA PRO A 252 8.45 10.81 -17.84
C PRO A 252 8.89 9.91 -19.00
N LEU A 253 7.95 9.34 -19.74
CA LEU A 253 8.26 8.49 -20.90
C LEU A 253 8.94 9.28 -22.03
N ALA A 254 8.47 10.49 -22.30
CA ALA A 254 9.12 11.38 -23.26
C ALA A 254 10.56 11.74 -22.83
N ALA A 255 10.77 12.05 -21.55
CA ALA A 255 12.12 12.31 -21.02
C ALA A 255 13.03 11.07 -21.14
N ALA A 256 12.49 9.87 -20.94
CA ALA A 256 13.23 8.60 -21.05
C ALA A 256 13.81 8.39 -22.45
N THR A 257 13.13 8.84 -23.52
CA THR A 257 13.64 8.70 -24.89
C THR A 257 14.94 9.46 -25.15
N GLY A 258 15.27 10.42 -24.29
CA GLY A 258 16.52 11.16 -24.34
C GLY A 258 17.70 10.48 -23.64
N ILE A 259 17.52 9.34 -22.98
CA ILE A 259 18.58 8.62 -22.29
C ILE A 259 19.31 7.70 -23.27
N TRP A 260 20.64 7.75 -23.28
CA TRP A 260 21.41 6.79 -24.06
C TRP A 260 21.28 5.37 -23.45
N PRO A 261 21.08 4.35 -24.29
CA PRO A 261 20.97 2.98 -23.83
C PRO A 261 22.24 2.52 -23.09
N ASP A 262 22.08 2.15 -21.83
CA ASP A 262 23.13 1.55 -21.02
C ASP A 262 22.53 0.54 -20.02
N ARG A 263 23.38 -0.04 -19.16
CA ARG A 263 22.94 -1.05 -18.18
C ARG A 263 21.91 -0.48 -17.19
N ALA A 264 22.03 0.78 -16.78
CA ALA A 264 21.14 1.40 -15.83
C ALA A 264 19.78 1.72 -16.46
N SER A 265 19.77 2.29 -17.67
CA SER A 265 18.54 2.57 -18.41
C SER A 265 17.79 1.31 -18.79
N LEU A 266 18.49 0.20 -19.11
CA LEU A 266 17.87 -1.10 -19.36
C LEU A 266 17.14 -1.62 -18.11
N LEU A 267 17.78 -1.55 -16.93
CA LEU A 267 17.14 -1.96 -15.68
C LEU A 267 15.86 -1.14 -15.41
N CYS A 268 15.95 0.19 -15.53
CA CYS A 268 14.80 1.07 -15.32
C CYS A 268 13.67 0.79 -16.34
N GLY A 269 14.01 0.55 -17.62
CA GLY A 269 13.05 0.21 -18.66
C GLY A 269 12.34 -1.12 -18.42
N LEU A 270 13.09 -2.18 -18.08
CA LEU A 270 12.53 -3.49 -17.72
C LEU A 270 11.61 -3.37 -16.49
N TYR A 271 12.08 -2.65 -15.46
CA TYR A 271 11.30 -2.44 -14.25
C TYR A 271 10.00 -1.69 -14.54
N GLY A 272 10.07 -0.58 -15.28
CA GLY A 272 8.89 0.19 -15.66
C GLY A 272 7.88 -0.60 -16.49
N ALA A 273 8.35 -1.39 -17.47
CA ALA A 273 7.49 -2.22 -18.30
C ALA A 273 6.77 -3.31 -17.48
N ILE A 274 7.51 -4.04 -16.64
CA ILE A 274 6.93 -5.10 -15.80
C ILE A 274 5.98 -4.48 -14.76
N ALA A 275 6.37 -3.36 -14.12
CA ALA A 275 5.54 -2.66 -13.15
C ALA A 275 4.23 -2.14 -13.76
N LEU A 276 4.26 -1.61 -14.98
CA LEU A 276 3.07 -1.16 -15.69
C LEU A 276 2.13 -2.34 -16.00
N LEU A 277 2.67 -3.44 -16.52
CA LEU A 277 1.88 -4.62 -16.87
C LEU A 277 1.21 -5.24 -15.64
N LEU A 278 1.97 -5.44 -14.56
CA LEU A 278 1.44 -6.00 -13.31
C LEU A 278 0.45 -5.03 -12.65
N GLY A 279 0.77 -3.73 -12.60
CA GLY A 279 -0.11 -2.71 -12.04
C GLY A 279 -1.47 -2.64 -12.74
N LEU A 280 -1.49 -2.65 -14.08
CA LEU A 280 -2.72 -2.70 -14.88
C LEU A 280 -3.47 -4.01 -14.68
N GLY A 281 -2.77 -5.15 -14.61
CA GLY A 281 -3.38 -6.45 -14.34
C GLY A 281 -4.08 -6.50 -12.98
N PHE A 282 -3.42 -6.02 -11.92
CA PHE A 282 -4.01 -5.94 -10.58
C PHE A 282 -5.17 -4.93 -10.52
N ALA A 283 -5.05 -3.79 -11.19
CA ALA A 283 -6.09 -2.75 -11.21
C ALA A 283 -7.44 -3.21 -11.79
N GLY A 284 -7.50 -4.39 -12.43
CA GLY A 284 -8.76 -5.01 -12.84
C GLY A 284 -9.66 -5.46 -11.69
N GLY A 285 -9.10 -5.71 -10.51
CA GLY A 285 -9.86 -6.15 -9.32
C GLY A 285 -10.58 -5.00 -8.63
N ASP A 286 -11.81 -5.25 -8.15
CA ASP A 286 -12.54 -4.28 -7.34
C ASP A 286 -11.77 -3.99 -6.04
N GLY A 287 -11.81 -2.73 -5.59
CA GLY A 287 -11.12 -2.26 -4.40
C GLY A 287 -9.59 -2.25 -4.49
N VAL A 288 -9.03 -2.44 -5.69
CA VAL A 288 -7.59 -2.27 -5.91
C VAL A 288 -7.28 -0.78 -6.02
N ASP A 289 -6.37 -0.31 -5.19
CA ASP A 289 -6.01 1.09 -5.07
C ASP A 289 -4.74 1.44 -5.84
N ALA A 290 -4.38 2.72 -5.83
CA ALA A 290 -3.23 3.32 -6.54
C ALA A 290 -1.86 2.70 -6.18
N ASN A 291 -1.76 2.02 -5.04
CA ASN A 291 -0.52 1.39 -4.55
C ASN A 291 0.04 0.32 -5.50
N VAL A 292 -0.77 -0.28 -6.37
CA VAL A 292 -0.31 -1.23 -7.40
C VAL A 292 0.58 -0.57 -8.46
N PHE A 293 0.59 0.76 -8.53
CA PHE A 293 1.46 1.56 -9.42
C PHE A 293 2.68 2.15 -8.71
N PHE A 294 2.93 1.85 -7.43
CA PHE A 294 4.12 2.39 -6.75
C PHE A 294 5.43 1.83 -7.32
N ASP A 295 5.44 0.56 -7.77
CA ASP A 295 6.57 0.02 -8.53
C ASP A 295 6.86 0.83 -9.80
N LEU A 296 5.81 1.21 -10.55
CA LEU A 296 5.94 2.09 -11.70
C LEU A 296 6.47 3.48 -11.29
N GLY A 297 5.96 4.03 -10.19
CA GLY A 297 6.45 5.29 -9.63
C GLY A 297 7.94 5.25 -9.29
N ILE A 298 8.43 4.15 -8.70
CA ILE A 298 9.86 3.93 -8.41
C ILE A 298 10.67 3.83 -9.71
N ALA A 299 10.20 3.05 -10.68
CA ALA A 299 10.87 2.90 -11.97
C ALA A 299 11.01 4.23 -12.71
N LEU A 300 9.94 5.04 -12.71
CA LEU A 300 9.95 6.39 -13.30
C LEU A 300 10.86 7.35 -12.52
N ALA A 301 10.90 7.27 -11.20
CA ALA A 301 11.79 8.07 -10.37
C ALA A 301 13.27 7.80 -10.69
N LEU A 302 13.65 6.53 -10.83
CA LEU A 302 14.98 6.12 -11.27
C LEU A 302 15.28 6.61 -12.71
N THR A 303 14.32 6.44 -13.62
CA THR A 303 14.43 6.89 -15.02
C THR A 303 14.62 8.41 -15.09
N LEU A 304 13.82 9.17 -14.35
CA LEU A 304 13.90 10.63 -14.34
C LEU A 304 15.20 11.13 -13.71
N GLY A 305 15.72 10.47 -12.67
CA GLY A 305 17.05 10.76 -12.14
C GLY A 305 18.14 10.59 -13.20
N LEU A 306 18.09 9.50 -13.99
CA LEU A 306 19.00 9.30 -15.12
C LEU A 306 18.81 10.36 -16.22
N ALA A 307 17.57 10.69 -16.58
CA ALA A 307 17.24 11.69 -17.60
C ALA A 307 17.70 13.09 -17.18
N MET A 308 17.56 13.45 -15.92
CA MET A 308 18.00 14.73 -15.36
C MET A 308 19.52 14.88 -15.37
N ASP A 309 20.25 13.78 -15.11
CA ASP A 309 21.70 13.80 -14.98
C ASP A 309 22.43 13.77 -16.34
N ARG A 310 21.97 12.91 -17.24
CA ARG A 310 22.67 12.58 -18.49
C ARG A 310 21.76 12.41 -19.70
N GLY A 311 20.49 12.77 -19.57
CA GLY A 311 19.56 12.75 -20.69
C GLY A 311 19.80 13.92 -21.64
N ARG A 312 19.34 13.76 -22.88
CA ARG A 312 19.38 14.79 -23.91
C ARG A 312 18.45 15.98 -23.58
N TRP A 313 17.39 15.73 -22.80
CA TRP A 313 16.35 16.71 -22.50
C TRP A 313 16.06 16.76 -20.98
N PRO A 314 17.00 17.31 -20.18
CA PRO A 314 16.81 17.43 -18.72
C PRO A 314 15.62 18.34 -18.38
N GLU A 315 15.21 19.24 -19.27
CA GLU A 315 14.04 20.11 -19.12
C GLU A 315 12.73 19.29 -19.11
N LEU A 316 12.64 18.23 -19.95
CA LEU A 316 11.48 17.33 -19.93
C LEU A 316 11.44 16.50 -18.65
N ALA A 317 12.59 16.09 -18.14
CA ALA A 317 12.67 15.40 -16.85
C ALA A 317 12.19 16.33 -15.72
N ALA A 318 12.61 17.59 -15.71
CA ALA A 318 12.14 18.61 -14.77
C ALA A 318 10.63 18.86 -14.91
N ALA A 319 10.13 19.02 -16.14
CA ALA A 319 8.72 19.26 -16.44
C ALA A 319 7.81 18.09 -16.02
N SER A 320 8.35 16.86 -15.92
CA SER A 320 7.62 15.69 -15.46
C SER A 320 7.08 15.83 -14.02
N ALA A 321 7.65 16.75 -13.21
CA ALA A 321 7.15 17.05 -11.89
C ALA A 321 5.89 17.95 -11.88
N LEU A 322 5.61 18.70 -12.96
CA LEU A 322 4.51 19.67 -13.00
C LEU A 322 3.13 19.05 -12.72
N PRO A 323 2.72 17.93 -13.35
CA PRO A 323 1.46 17.28 -13.01
C PRO A 323 1.37 16.90 -11.52
N LEU A 324 2.47 16.36 -10.97
CA LEU A 324 2.50 15.96 -9.56
C LEU A 324 2.38 17.16 -8.62
N ILE A 325 3.02 18.28 -8.93
CA ILE A 325 2.93 19.53 -8.14
C ILE A 325 1.48 20.01 -8.10
N LEU A 326 0.77 19.97 -9.23
CA LEU A 326 -0.65 20.34 -9.29
C LEU A 326 -1.52 19.38 -8.46
N PHE A 327 -1.27 18.08 -8.57
CA PHE A 327 -1.98 17.08 -7.77
C PHE A 327 -1.69 17.21 -6.28
N LEU A 328 -0.43 17.46 -5.88
CA LEU A 328 -0.08 17.70 -4.48
C LEU A 328 -0.86 18.89 -3.90
N GLY A 329 -0.99 19.98 -4.68
CA GLY A 329 -1.79 21.15 -4.29
C GLY A 329 -3.28 20.82 -4.12
N ALA A 330 -3.86 20.07 -5.06
CA ALA A 330 -5.25 19.62 -4.98
C ALA A 330 -5.46 18.69 -3.78
N THR A 331 -4.60 17.66 -3.63
CA THR A 331 -4.65 16.73 -2.51
C THR A 331 -4.53 17.45 -1.16
N PHE A 332 -3.64 18.45 -1.05
CA PHE A 332 -3.52 19.24 0.18
C PHE A 332 -4.81 20.01 0.49
N HIS A 333 -5.46 20.57 -0.53
CA HIS A 333 -6.72 21.28 -0.38
C HIS A 333 -7.85 20.33 0.06
N ASP A 334 -8.04 19.22 -0.66
CA ASP A 334 -9.15 18.28 -0.44
C ASP A 334 -9.04 17.57 0.91
N ASN A 335 -7.81 17.20 1.31
CA ASN A 335 -7.58 16.44 2.53
C ASN A 335 -7.37 17.32 3.78
N ASN A 336 -7.47 18.63 3.67
CA ASN A 336 -7.45 19.51 4.84
C ASN A 336 -8.62 19.25 5.80
N PHE A 337 -9.65 18.57 5.30
CA PHE A 337 -10.79 18.07 6.02
C PHE A 337 -10.43 17.17 7.22
N PHE A 338 -9.47 16.24 7.11
CA PHE A 338 -9.04 15.37 8.22
C PHE A 338 -8.51 16.13 9.43
N PHE A 339 -8.15 17.39 9.24
CA PHE A 339 -7.71 18.29 10.32
C PHE A 339 -8.82 19.22 10.78
N THR A 340 -10.03 19.14 10.17
CA THR A 340 -11.14 20.00 10.60
C THR A 340 -11.57 19.65 12.01
N ARG A 341 -12.00 20.66 12.74
CA ARG A 341 -12.50 20.52 14.11
C ARG A 341 -13.70 19.56 14.19
N ALA A 342 -14.54 19.54 13.14
CA ALA A 342 -15.69 18.66 13.04
C ALA A 342 -15.30 17.18 13.01
N PHE A 343 -14.35 16.79 12.15
CA PHE A 343 -13.88 15.40 12.05
C PHE A 343 -13.25 14.91 13.37
N ARG A 344 -12.44 15.75 14.02
CA ARG A 344 -11.87 15.44 15.34
C ARG A 344 -12.93 15.25 16.43
N ALA A 345 -14.08 15.91 16.30
CA ALA A 345 -15.20 15.75 17.25
C ALA A 345 -16.05 14.50 16.95
N GLN A 346 -16.23 14.14 15.67
CA GLN A 346 -17.03 12.99 15.25
C GLN A 346 -16.41 11.66 15.72
N VAL A 347 -15.13 11.42 15.44
CA VAL A 347 -14.47 10.16 15.78
C VAL A 347 -14.56 9.78 17.26
N PRO A 348 -14.29 10.69 18.24
CA PRO A 348 -14.53 10.40 19.65
C PRO A 348 -15.98 10.06 19.98
N ALA A 349 -16.95 10.69 19.31
CA ALA A 349 -18.38 10.42 19.52
C ALA A 349 -18.76 9.03 19.00
N ASP A 350 -18.24 8.62 17.83
CA ASP A 350 -18.46 7.30 17.25
C ASP A 350 -17.87 6.19 18.12
N ILE A 351 -16.64 6.38 18.59
CA ILE A 351 -16.00 5.46 19.52
C ILE A 351 -16.83 5.36 20.82
N ALA A 352 -17.32 6.48 21.35
CA ALA A 352 -18.15 6.50 22.54
C ALA A 352 -19.48 5.77 22.32
N LEU A 353 -20.13 5.96 21.17
CA LEU A 353 -21.34 5.23 20.78
C LEU A 353 -21.10 3.71 20.75
N LEU A 354 -20.02 3.26 20.11
CA LEU A 354 -19.65 1.85 20.04
C LEU A 354 -19.37 1.30 21.45
N LYS A 355 -18.67 2.03 22.30
CA LYS A 355 -18.36 1.62 23.69
C LYS A 355 -19.63 1.52 24.55
N ALA A 356 -20.56 2.46 24.40
CA ALA A 356 -21.78 2.52 25.22
C ALA A 356 -22.74 1.34 24.99
N ARG A 357 -22.56 0.56 23.89
CA ARG A 357 -23.40 -0.57 23.55
C ARG A 357 -22.66 -1.88 23.83
N PRO A 358 -22.97 -2.62 24.90
CA PRO A 358 -22.28 -3.88 25.20
C PRO A 358 -22.60 -4.93 24.15
N GLY A 359 -21.62 -5.78 23.81
CA GLY A 359 -21.71 -6.84 22.80
C GLY A 359 -20.92 -6.53 21.51
N PRO A 360 -21.00 -7.43 20.52
CA PRO A 360 -20.25 -7.28 19.25
C PRO A 360 -20.72 -6.10 18.43
N ALA A 361 -19.82 -5.57 17.61
CA ALA A 361 -20.12 -4.61 16.58
C ALA A 361 -19.53 -5.06 15.25
N LEU A 362 -20.19 -4.69 14.14
CA LEU A 362 -19.67 -4.87 12.79
C LEU A 362 -19.23 -3.50 12.30
N CYS A 363 -17.92 -3.34 12.01
CA CYS A 363 -17.37 -2.10 11.49
C CYS A 363 -16.69 -2.37 10.15
N ASP A 364 -17.06 -1.58 9.14
CA ASP A 364 -16.32 -1.46 7.89
C ASP A 364 -14.97 -0.76 8.16
N GLN A 365 -15.00 0.32 8.97
CA GLN A 365 -13.81 0.93 9.56
C GLN A 365 -13.43 0.18 10.84
N LEU A 366 -12.70 -0.95 10.71
CA LEU A 366 -12.31 -1.79 11.86
C LEU A 366 -11.53 -1.03 12.94
N SER A 367 -10.81 0.04 12.58
CA SER A 367 -10.11 0.92 13.53
C SER A 367 -11.06 1.49 14.61
N LEU A 368 -12.27 1.91 14.24
CA LEU A 368 -13.27 2.42 15.20
C LEU A 368 -13.70 1.34 16.18
N CYS A 369 -13.97 0.12 15.69
CA CYS A 369 -14.29 -1.02 16.54
C CYS A 369 -13.14 -1.34 17.51
N LEU A 370 -11.90 -1.39 17.02
CA LEU A 370 -10.72 -1.67 17.84
C LEU A 370 -10.51 -0.62 18.93
N TRP A 371 -10.59 0.68 18.61
CA TRP A 371 -10.50 1.76 19.60
C TRP A 371 -11.67 1.80 20.59
N ALA A 372 -12.82 1.27 20.18
CA ALA A 372 -13.95 1.06 21.07
C ALA A 372 -13.80 -0.18 21.97
N GLY A 373 -12.72 -0.96 21.84
CA GLY A 373 -12.53 -2.21 22.58
C GLY A 373 -13.42 -3.36 22.10
N LYS A 374 -13.89 -3.27 20.84
CA LYS A 374 -14.66 -4.34 20.17
C LYS A 374 -13.73 -5.29 19.42
N GLY A 375 -14.10 -6.55 19.31
CA GLY A 375 -13.42 -7.50 18.45
C GLY A 375 -13.68 -7.23 16.97
N ALA A 376 -12.79 -7.72 16.10
CA ALA A 376 -13.00 -7.77 14.67
C ALA A 376 -13.65 -9.12 14.32
N GLU A 377 -14.94 -9.12 13.98
CA GLU A 377 -15.67 -10.36 13.65
C GLU A 377 -15.96 -10.50 12.16
N VAL A 378 -16.02 -9.39 11.43
CA VAL A 378 -16.37 -9.38 10.00
C VAL A 378 -15.41 -8.47 9.23
N ASP A 379 -14.80 -9.02 8.22
CA ASP A 379 -14.10 -8.29 7.17
C ASP A 379 -15.10 -7.94 6.07
N VAL A 380 -15.66 -6.73 6.16
CA VAL A 380 -16.77 -6.29 5.28
C VAL A 380 -16.36 -6.35 3.81
N PHE A 381 -15.14 -5.94 3.48
CA PHE A 381 -14.67 -5.89 2.10
C PHE A 381 -14.45 -7.29 1.52
N ASN A 382 -13.59 -8.12 2.11
CA ASN A 382 -13.26 -9.43 1.55
C ASN A 382 -14.45 -10.40 1.60
N VAL A 383 -15.28 -10.35 2.64
CA VAL A 383 -16.54 -11.13 2.71
C VAL A 383 -17.53 -10.65 1.65
N GLY A 384 -17.66 -9.34 1.45
CA GLY A 384 -18.50 -8.75 0.41
C GLY A 384 -18.11 -9.21 -0.98
N GLU A 385 -16.83 -9.15 -1.32
CA GLU A 385 -16.30 -9.61 -2.62
C GLU A 385 -16.51 -11.14 -2.80
N ALA A 386 -16.27 -11.94 -1.78
CA ALA A 386 -16.53 -13.37 -1.83
C ALA A 386 -18.03 -13.72 -2.02
N ILE A 387 -18.93 -12.92 -1.45
CA ILE A 387 -20.39 -13.06 -1.68
C ILE A 387 -20.75 -12.64 -3.12
N LYS A 388 -20.27 -11.50 -3.59
CA LYS A 388 -20.54 -10.98 -4.95
C LYS A 388 -20.06 -11.92 -6.05
N THR A 389 -18.94 -12.59 -5.84
CA THR A 389 -18.39 -13.58 -6.77
C THR A 389 -19.03 -14.97 -6.64
N GLY A 390 -19.88 -15.20 -5.64
CA GLY A 390 -20.48 -16.50 -5.36
C GLY A 390 -19.55 -17.50 -4.65
N ALA A 391 -18.36 -17.07 -4.24
CA ALA A 391 -17.40 -17.91 -3.52
C ALA A 391 -17.79 -18.14 -2.05
N ARG A 392 -18.72 -17.32 -1.51
CA ARG A 392 -19.22 -17.44 -0.14
C ARG A 392 -20.74 -17.35 -0.07
N ASP A 393 -21.35 -18.24 0.72
CA ASP A 393 -22.80 -18.17 1.04
C ASP A 393 -23.05 -16.97 1.98
N PRO A 394 -23.98 -16.05 1.66
CA PRO A 394 -24.35 -14.94 2.54
C PRO A 394 -25.15 -15.35 3.77
N LYS A 395 -25.72 -16.58 3.81
CA LYS A 395 -26.61 -17.04 4.89
C LYS A 395 -26.02 -16.92 6.30
N PRO A 396 -24.76 -17.30 6.59
CA PRO A 396 -24.21 -17.16 7.94
C PRO A 396 -24.23 -15.70 8.43
N LEU A 397 -23.86 -14.74 7.58
CA LEU A 397 -23.88 -13.33 7.93
C LEU A 397 -25.31 -12.79 8.05
N THR A 398 -26.22 -13.17 7.13
CA THR A 398 -27.64 -12.75 7.22
C THR A 398 -28.32 -13.29 8.49
N GLN A 399 -27.96 -14.49 8.97
CA GLN A 399 -28.45 -15.02 10.23
C GLN A 399 -27.96 -14.20 11.44
N LEU A 400 -26.68 -13.84 11.50
CA LEU A 400 -26.14 -12.98 12.56
C LEU A 400 -26.86 -11.62 12.60
N ILE A 401 -27.15 -11.05 11.43
CA ILE A 401 -27.91 -9.80 11.32
C ILE A 401 -29.36 -10.00 11.76
N ALA A 402 -30.04 -11.05 11.31
CA ALA A 402 -31.43 -11.33 11.65
C ALA A 402 -31.62 -11.61 13.15
N THR A 403 -30.67 -12.26 13.80
CA THR A 403 -30.66 -12.49 15.26
C THR A 403 -30.23 -11.30 16.08
N ARG A 404 -29.84 -10.16 15.40
CA ARG A 404 -29.33 -8.93 16.05
C ARG A 404 -28.09 -9.21 16.91
N HIS A 405 -27.20 -10.09 16.41
CA HIS A 405 -25.94 -10.43 17.07
C HIS A 405 -25.10 -9.16 17.32
N PHE A 406 -25.04 -8.26 16.32
CA PHE A 406 -24.31 -6.99 16.45
C PHE A 406 -25.17 -5.92 17.10
N THR A 407 -24.65 -5.29 18.13
CA THR A 407 -25.33 -4.19 18.83
C THR A 407 -25.23 -2.86 18.08
N THR A 408 -24.27 -2.76 17.16
CA THR A 408 -24.07 -1.62 16.25
C THR A 408 -23.44 -2.11 14.96
N LEU A 409 -23.90 -1.59 13.82
CA LEU A 409 -23.21 -1.71 12.53
C LEU A 409 -22.67 -0.34 12.16
N GLN A 410 -21.41 -0.27 11.72
CA GLN A 410 -20.85 0.90 11.05
C GLN A 410 -20.46 0.47 9.63
N LEU A 411 -21.02 1.12 8.61
CA LEU A 411 -20.84 0.79 7.20
C LEU A 411 -20.66 2.06 6.37
N ASN A 412 -19.60 2.10 5.57
CA ASN A 412 -19.37 3.17 4.61
C ASN A 412 -20.32 3.05 3.43
N ASP A 413 -20.55 1.81 2.97
CA ASP A 413 -21.49 1.47 1.92
C ASP A 413 -22.40 0.33 2.37
N LEU A 414 -23.72 0.56 2.31
CA LEU A 414 -24.73 -0.46 2.68
C LEU A 414 -24.81 -1.60 1.65
N ASP A 415 -24.29 -1.40 0.44
CA ASP A 415 -24.26 -2.40 -0.63
C ASP A 415 -22.98 -3.25 -0.62
N ALA A 416 -22.01 -2.93 0.21
CA ALA A 416 -20.70 -3.60 0.26
C ALA A 416 -20.81 -5.13 0.41
N LEU A 417 -21.79 -5.60 1.20
CA LEU A 417 -22.01 -7.01 1.52
C LEU A 417 -23.02 -7.72 0.59
N GLY A 418 -23.50 -7.03 -0.45
CA GLY A 418 -24.43 -7.57 -1.44
C GLY A 418 -25.91 -7.48 -1.04
N PRO A 419 -26.83 -7.75 -1.98
CA PRO A 419 -28.26 -7.42 -1.84
C PRO A 419 -28.99 -8.22 -0.75
N GLN A 420 -28.60 -9.47 -0.51
CA GLN A 420 -29.25 -10.30 0.51
C GLN A 420 -28.92 -9.80 1.93
N VAL A 421 -27.67 -9.46 2.18
CA VAL A 421 -27.21 -8.90 3.46
C VAL A 421 -27.80 -7.51 3.67
N ARG A 422 -27.84 -6.67 2.63
CA ARG A 422 -28.51 -5.36 2.67
C ARG A 422 -29.99 -5.49 3.07
N ALA A 423 -30.73 -6.44 2.46
CA ALA A 423 -32.14 -6.68 2.79
C ALA A 423 -32.32 -7.08 4.27
N ALA A 424 -31.45 -7.96 4.79
CA ALA A 424 -31.46 -8.34 6.20
C ALA A 424 -31.16 -7.16 7.13
N ILE A 425 -30.17 -6.30 6.79
CA ILE A 425 -29.88 -5.07 7.54
C ILE A 425 -31.10 -4.18 7.57
N ALA A 426 -31.72 -3.90 6.42
CA ALA A 426 -32.91 -3.03 6.33
C ALA A 426 -34.11 -3.56 7.13
N ALA A 427 -34.24 -4.89 7.26
CA ALA A 427 -35.33 -5.50 8.03
C ALA A 427 -35.12 -5.44 9.55
N HIS A 428 -33.88 -5.48 10.03
CA HIS A 428 -33.58 -5.68 11.45
C HIS A 428 -32.84 -4.51 12.12
N TYR A 429 -32.32 -3.55 11.34
CA TYR A 429 -31.57 -2.40 11.83
C TYR A 429 -32.10 -1.08 11.26
N ARG A 430 -32.00 -0.03 12.04
CA ARG A 430 -32.31 1.36 11.61
C ARG A 430 -31.08 2.24 11.71
N VAL A 431 -30.98 3.22 10.85
CA VAL A 431 -29.92 4.24 10.92
C VAL A 431 -30.10 5.07 12.18
N HIS A 432 -29.08 5.10 13.03
CA HIS A 432 -29.02 5.94 14.21
C HIS A 432 -28.48 7.32 13.86
N HIS A 433 -27.34 7.39 13.16
CA HIS A 433 -26.80 8.61 12.55
C HIS A 433 -25.93 8.27 11.35
N ARG A 434 -25.56 9.28 10.60
CA ARG A 434 -24.61 9.19 9.48
C ARG A 434 -23.70 10.40 9.52
N ASP A 435 -22.41 10.16 9.30
CA ASP A 435 -21.36 11.18 9.19
C ASP A 435 -20.28 10.73 8.20
N ASP A 436 -19.09 11.33 8.29
CA ASP A 436 -17.98 11.06 7.38
C ASP A 436 -17.36 9.66 7.57
N ASN A 437 -17.60 9.01 8.73
CA ASN A 437 -17.23 7.63 8.98
C ASN A 437 -18.32 6.62 8.52
N GLY A 438 -19.34 7.08 7.79
CA GLY A 438 -20.39 6.24 7.24
C GLY A 438 -21.69 6.24 8.06
N ALA A 439 -22.48 5.19 7.90
CA ALA A 439 -23.75 5.00 8.60
C ALA A 439 -23.56 4.13 9.84
N PHE A 440 -24.05 4.61 10.98
CA PHE A 440 -24.15 3.84 12.22
C PHE A 440 -25.60 3.37 12.39
N LEU A 441 -25.77 2.05 12.44
CA LEU A 441 -27.09 1.43 12.56
C LEU A 441 -27.19 0.64 13.88
N ILE A 442 -28.40 0.63 14.43
CA ILE A 442 -28.73 -0.07 15.67
C ILE A 442 -29.91 -0.99 15.43
N PRO A 443 -30.09 -2.08 16.20
CA PRO A 443 -31.27 -2.93 16.12
C PRO A 443 -32.59 -2.14 16.26
N ASN A 444 -33.61 -2.56 15.50
CA ASN A 444 -34.98 -2.01 15.57
C ASN A 444 -35.62 -2.30 16.92
#